data_f9956239690b17629a3b4498b2f9df3c
#
_entry.id   f9956239690b17629a3b4498b2f9df3c
#
_cell.length_a   1.000
_cell.length_b   1.000
_cell.length_c   1.000
_cell.angle_alpha   90.00
_cell.angle_beta   90.00
_cell.angle_gamma   90.00
#
_symmetry.space_group_name_H-M   'P 1'
#
loop_
_entity.id
_entity.type
_entity.pdbx_description
1 polymer ?
#
loop_
_entity_poly.entity_id
_entity_poly.type
_entity_poly.pdbx_seq_one_letter_code
_entity_poly.pdbx_strand_id
1 'polypeptide(L)'
;MIEIKQLLNNEKDQALLFAKKVYIESKDESYSEQGIETFCNFVDNKKITKSFKVYGAFEDNILKGIIATDRRKRHINLFFVDKDLQGKGIGKELMSIVVNDNENSYITTVNSSRYGVLIYEKLGFVKMEKEKEQDGLKFTPMKLILKDKIK
;
A
#
# COMPACT_ATOMS: atom_id res chain seq x y z
N MET A 1 -17.54 9.37 9.98
CA MET A 1 -16.76 8.39 10.77
C MET A 1 -16.15 7.34 9.86
N ILE A 2 -14.88 7.05 10.05
CA ILE A 2 -14.18 6.08 9.24
C ILE A 2 -14.31 4.69 9.86
N GLU A 3 -14.72 3.72 9.04
CA GLU A 3 -14.76 2.32 9.45
C GLU A 3 -13.72 1.55 8.67
N ILE A 4 -12.88 0.79 9.36
CA ILE A 4 -11.87 -0.05 8.72
C ILE A 4 -12.26 -1.51 8.89
N LYS A 5 -12.24 -2.26 7.78
CA LYS A 5 -12.55 -3.68 7.83
C LYS A 5 -11.73 -4.45 6.81
N GLN A 6 -11.55 -5.75 7.08
CA GLN A 6 -10.90 -6.64 6.13
C GLN A 6 -11.85 -6.92 4.97
N LEU A 7 -11.30 -6.85 3.75
CA LEU A 7 -12.07 -7.15 2.54
C LEU A 7 -11.82 -8.58 2.11
N LEU A 8 -12.89 -9.29 1.81
CA LEU A 8 -12.85 -10.72 1.46
C LEU A 8 -13.47 -10.95 0.09
N ASN A 9 -12.94 -11.94 -0.62
CA ASN A 9 -13.52 -12.40 -1.88
C ASN A 9 -13.84 -11.25 -2.87
N ASN A 10 -15.10 -11.06 -3.21
CA ASN A 10 -15.52 -10.07 -4.20
C ASN A 10 -15.21 -8.63 -3.80
N GLU A 11 -15.13 -8.37 -2.51
CA GLU A 11 -14.82 -7.03 -2.03
C GLU A 11 -13.41 -6.58 -2.40
N LYS A 12 -12.50 -7.55 -2.62
CA LYS A 12 -11.14 -7.21 -3.03
C LYS A 12 -11.09 -6.54 -4.40
N ASP A 13 -12.00 -6.89 -5.30
CA ASP A 13 -12.03 -6.28 -6.63
C ASP A 13 -12.27 -4.77 -6.54
N GLN A 14 -13.12 -4.34 -5.61
CA GLN A 14 -13.35 -2.93 -5.37
C GLN A 14 -12.06 -2.24 -4.94
N ALA A 15 -11.30 -2.88 -4.05
CA ALA A 15 -10.02 -2.33 -3.58
C ALA A 15 -8.99 -2.23 -4.71
N LEU A 16 -8.95 -3.23 -5.59
CA LEU A 16 -8.00 -3.24 -6.70
C LEU A 16 -8.32 -2.14 -7.72
N LEU A 17 -9.60 -1.91 -7.99
CA LEU A 17 -10.02 -0.80 -8.84
C LEU A 17 -9.65 0.54 -8.21
N PHE A 18 -9.87 0.67 -6.90
CA PHE A 18 -9.51 1.86 -6.16
C PHE A 18 -8.01 2.15 -6.25
N ALA A 19 -7.18 1.11 -6.11
CA ALA A 19 -5.72 1.25 -6.22
C ALA A 19 -5.31 1.81 -7.57
N LYS A 20 -5.87 1.27 -8.66
CA LYS A 20 -5.56 1.75 -10.00
C LYS A 20 -5.97 3.20 -10.20
N LYS A 21 -7.16 3.55 -9.72
CA LYS A 21 -7.67 4.91 -9.85
C LYS A 21 -6.75 5.92 -9.14
N VAL A 22 -6.42 5.66 -7.88
CA VAL A 22 -5.58 6.58 -7.10
C VAL A 22 -4.18 6.65 -7.68
N TYR A 23 -3.64 5.51 -8.11
CA TYR A 23 -2.31 5.47 -8.72
C TYR A 23 -2.24 6.37 -9.96
N ILE A 24 -3.24 6.26 -10.84
CA ILE A 24 -3.28 7.06 -12.07
C ILE A 24 -3.49 8.53 -11.74
N GLU A 25 -4.34 8.85 -10.76
CA GLU A 25 -4.57 10.24 -10.34
C GLU A 25 -3.32 10.88 -9.74
N SER A 26 -2.42 10.10 -9.18
CA SER A 26 -1.20 10.61 -8.55
C SER A 26 -0.02 10.72 -9.50
N LYS A 27 -0.18 10.33 -10.76
CA LYS A 27 0.94 10.30 -11.70
C LYS A 27 1.57 11.67 -11.91
N ASP A 28 2.88 11.68 -12.06
CA ASP A 28 3.66 12.86 -12.37
C ASP A 28 4.72 12.51 -13.41
N GLU A 29 5.71 13.37 -13.60
CA GLU A 29 6.75 13.17 -14.61
C GLU A 29 7.60 11.92 -14.39
N SER A 30 7.62 11.38 -13.16
CA SER A 30 8.38 10.16 -12.87
C SER A 30 7.68 8.90 -13.37
N TYR A 31 6.41 8.99 -13.76
CA TYR A 31 5.63 7.85 -14.24
C TYR A 31 5.76 7.73 -15.75
N SER A 32 6.15 6.57 -16.24
CA SER A 32 6.18 6.27 -17.66
C SER A 32 4.94 5.47 -18.05
N GLU A 33 4.62 5.46 -19.36
CA GLU A 33 3.52 4.62 -19.84
C GLU A 33 3.77 3.16 -19.53
N GLN A 34 5.02 2.71 -19.72
CA GLN A 34 5.39 1.33 -19.39
C GLN A 34 5.17 1.02 -17.91
N GLY A 35 5.55 1.93 -17.02
CA GLY A 35 5.38 1.74 -15.59
C GLY A 35 3.93 1.67 -15.19
N ILE A 36 3.09 2.52 -15.76
CA ILE A 36 1.65 2.49 -15.48
C ILE A 36 1.05 1.16 -15.95
N GLU A 37 1.43 0.70 -17.13
CA GLU A 37 0.99 -0.59 -17.64
C GLU A 37 1.44 -1.73 -16.73
N THR A 38 2.70 -1.70 -16.30
CA THR A 38 3.25 -2.71 -15.39
C THR A 38 2.45 -2.75 -14.10
N PHE A 39 2.16 -1.59 -13.53
CA PHE A 39 1.37 -1.52 -12.29
C PHE A 39 -0.04 -2.08 -12.50
N CYS A 40 -0.72 -1.67 -13.56
CA CYS A 40 -2.07 -2.14 -13.85
C CYS A 40 -2.10 -3.65 -14.08
N ASN A 41 -1.11 -4.18 -14.80
CA ASN A 41 -1.02 -5.61 -15.04
C ASN A 41 -0.80 -6.38 -13.73
N PHE A 42 0.00 -5.84 -12.83
CA PHE A 42 0.20 -6.43 -11.51
C PHE A 42 -1.11 -6.50 -10.74
N VAL A 43 -1.83 -5.39 -10.69
CA VAL A 43 -3.10 -5.31 -9.96
C VAL A 43 -4.15 -6.25 -10.57
N ASP A 44 -4.14 -6.39 -11.90
CA ASP A 44 -5.11 -7.25 -12.61
C ASP A 44 -4.73 -8.73 -12.57
N ASN A 45 -3.55 -9.07 -12.07
CA ASN A 45 -3.10 -10.47 -12.03
C ASN A 45 -3.70 -11.18 -10.83
N LYS A 46 -4.80 -11.91 -11.06
CA LYS A 46 -5.53 -12.60 -10.00
C LYS A 46 -4.72 -13.70 -9.32
N LYS A 47 -3.73 -14.27 -10.00
CA LYS A 47 -2.87 -15.28 -9.39
C LYS A 47 -2.03 -14.69 -8.27
N ILE A 48 -1.67 -13.41 -8.39
CA ILE A 48 -0.90 -12.70 -7.39
C ILE A 48 -1.81 -12.13 -6.31
N THR A 49 -2.85 -11.38 -6.73
CA THR A 49 -3.64 -10.58 -5.80
C THR A 49 -4.62 -11.38 -4.95
N LYS A 50 -5.01 -12.57 -5.38
CA LYS A 50 -5.97 -13.37 -4.61
C LYS A 50 -5.46 -13.75 -3.22
N SER A 51 -4.15 -13.82 -3.04
CA SER A 51 -3.55 -14.18 -1.76
C SER A 51 -3.32 -12.97 -0.84
N PHE A 52 -3.55 -11.77 -1.33
CA PHE A 52 -3.33 -10.57 -0.52
C PHE A 52 -4.34 -10.49 0.61
N LYS A 53 -3.85 -10.02 1.75
CA LYS A 53 -4.71 -9.62 2.85
C LYS A 53 -4.98 -8.13 2.68
N VAL A 54 -6.25 -7.77 2.52
CA VAL A 54 -6.66 -6.41 2.16
C VAL A 54 -7.54 -5.82 3.25
N TYR A 55 -7.23 -4.61 3.67
CA TYR A 55 -8.10 -3.83 4.54
C TYR A 55 -8.54 -2.57 3.80
N GLY A 56 -9.79 -2.19 4.01
CA GLY A 56 -10.35 -0.98 3.44
C GLY A 56 -10.85 -0.04 4.51
N ALA A 57 -10.70 1.26 4.27
CA ALA A 57 -11.24 2.30 5.11
C ALA A 57 -12.43 2.93 4.38
N PHE A 58 -13.58 2.95 5.04
CA PHE A 58 -14.83 3.44 4.46
C PHE A 58 -15.38 4.64 5.24
N GLU A 59 -15.92 5.59 4.52
CA GLU A 59 -16.67 6.69 5.09
C GLU A 59 -18.03 6.73 4.39
N ASP A 60 -19.11 6.63 5.15
CA ASP A 60 -20.47 6.57 4.61
C ASP A 60 -20.62 5.49 3.53
N ASN A 61 -20.03 4.33 3.79
CA ASN A 61 -20.03 3.16 2.90
C ASN A 61 -19.29 3.36 1.58
N ILE A 62 -18.48 4.43 1.48
CA ILE A 62 -17.63 4.67 0.30
C ILE A 62 -16.19 4.37 0.65
N LEU A 63 -15.53 3.58 -0.20
CA LEU A 63 -14.14 3.21 0.01
C LEU A 63 -13.23 4.44 -0.16
N LYS A 64 -12.44 4.74 0.86
CA LYS A 64 -11.58 5.92 0.90
C LYS A 64 -10.09 5.59 1.04
N GLY A 65 -9.75 4.38 1.37
CA GLY A 65 -8.36 3.95 1.48
C GLY A 65 -8.24 2.46 1.54
N ILE A 66 -7.10 1.94 1.13
CA ILE A 66 -6.81 0.50 1.21
C ILE A 66 -5.35 0.27 1.60
N ILE A 67 -5.12 -0.89 2.20
CA ILE A 67 -3.78 -1.43 2.36
C ILE A 67 -3.84 -2.93 2.10
N ALA A 68 -2.88 -3.44 1.30
CA ALA A 68 -2.82 -4.85 0.96
C ALA A 68 -1.42 -5.38 1.20
N THR A 69 -1.33 -6.55 1.79
CA THR A 69 -0.05 -7.19 2.10
C THR A 69 -0.01 -8.60 1.56
N ASP A 70 1.20 -9.04 1.21
CA ASP A 70 1.52 -10.43 0.96
C ASP A 70 1.77 -11.07 2.33
N ARG A 71 0.92 -12.01 2.72
CA ARG A 71 0.96 -12.63 4.05
C ARG A 71 2.30 -13.25 4.41
N ARG A 72 2.98 -13.84 3.44
CA ARG A 72 4.22 -14.58 3.72
C ARG A 72 5.40 -13.65 3.99
N LYS A 73 5.50 -12.59 3.19
CA LYS A 73 6.67 -11.71 3.20
C LYS A 73 6.52 -10.49 4.07
N ARG A 74 5.31 -10.26 4.59
CA ARG A 74 5.01 -9.07 5.38
C ARG A 74 5.33 -7.80 4.60
N HIS A 75 5.15 -7.86 3.30
CA HIS A 75 5.42 -6.79 2.38
C HIS A 75 4.12 -6.06 2.05
N ILE A 76 4.18 -4.73 2.06
CA ILE A 76 3.04 -3.92 1.64
C ILE A 76 3.08 -3.82 0.13
N ASN A 77 2.06 -4.38 -0.52
CA ASN A 77 1.98 -4.38 -1.98
C ASN A 77 1.17 -3.23 -2.53
N LEU A 78 0.13 -2.79 -1.80
CA LEU A 78 -0.71 -1.67 -2.18
C LEU A 78 -1.03 -0.85 -0.93
N PHE A 79 -0.93 0.47 -1.04
CA PHE A 79 -1.29 1.37 0.05
C PHE A 79 -1.70 2.70 -0.56
N PHE A 80 -3.00 2.93 -0.60
CA PHE A 80 -3.56 4.11 -1.26
C PHE A 80 -4.66 4.73 -0.41
N VAL A 81 -4.66 6.05 -0.34
CA VAL A 81 -5.71 6.81 0.36
C VAL A 81 -6.25 7.83 -0.62
N ASP A 82 -7.56 8.03 -0.60
CA ASP A 82 -8.23 9.04 -1.42
C ASP A 82 -7.51 10.38 -1.24
N LYS A 83 -7.23 11.04 -2.36
CA LYS A 83 -6.46 12.27 -2.38
C LYS A 83 -7.01 13.34 -1.45
N ASP A 84 -8.35 13.42 -1.36
CA ASP A 84 -9.02 14.44 -0.53
C ASP A 84 -8.91 14.15 0.96
N LEU A 85 -8.54 12.93 1.33
CA LEU A 85 -8.46 12.51 2.73
C LEU A 85 -7.04 12.23 3.21
N GLN A 86 -6.04 12.51 2.39
CA GLN A 86 -4.65 12.37 2.82
C GLN A 86 -4.33 13.39 3.91
N GLY A 87 -3.54 12.98 4.88
CA GLY A 87 -3.20 13.83 6.00
C GLY A 87 -4.22 13.83 7.14
N LYS A 88 -5.29 13.04 7.04
CA LYS A 88 -6.34 12.98 8.07
C LYS A 88 -6.26 11.73 8.94
N GLY A 89 -5.16 11.00 8.88
CA GLY A 89 -4.95 9.85 9.75
C GLY A 89 -5.41 8.50 9.23
N ILE A 90 -6.07 8.45 8.08
CA ILE A 90 -6.57 7.18 7.51
C ILE A 90 -5.41 6.23 7.20
N GLY A 91 -4.36 6.75 6.56
CA GLY A 91 -3.19 5.94 6.24
C GLY A 91 -2.51 5.39 7.48
N LYS A 92 -2.41 6.21 8.52
CA LYS A 92 -1.81 5.81 9.79
C LYS A 92 -2.62 4.68 10.45
N GLU A 93 -3.94 4.78 10.41
CA GLU A 93 -4.81 3.75 10.97
C GLU A 93 -4.69 2.44 10.20
N LEU A 94 -4.67 2.50 8.86
CA LEU A 94 -4.49 1.31 8.03
C LEU A 94 -3.13 0.67 8.28
N MET A 95 -2.08 1.47 8.37
CA MET A 95 -0.73 0.97 8.66
C MET A 95 -0.69 0.30 10.03
N SER A 96 -1.35 0.88 11.00
CA SER A 96 -1.41 0.36 12.36
C SER A 96 -1.97 -1.06 12.40
N ILE A 97 -3.00 -1.33 11.60
CA ILE A 97 -3.60 -2.65 11.52
C ILE A 97 -2.59 -3.67 10.98
N VAL A 98 -1.87 -3.31 9.92
CA VAL A 98 -0.86 -4.19 9.33
C VAL A 98 0.27 -4.48 10.33
N VAL A 99 0.74 -3.47 11.02
CA VAL A 99 1.79 -3.61 12.02
C VAL A 99 1.35 -4.55 13.14
N ASN A 100 0.12 -4.39 13.63
CA ASN A 100 -0.41 -5.22 14.71
C ASN A 100 -0.69 -6.65 14.26
N ASP A 101 -1.05 -6.85 13.00
CA ASP A 101 -1.33 -8.16 12.44
C ASP A 101 -0.06 -8.96 12.16
N ASN A 102 1.09 -8.31 12.15
CA ASN A 102 2.38 -8.89 11.80
C ASN A 102 3.06 -9.51 13.04
N GLU A 103 2.42 -10.53 13.60
CA GLU A 103 2.80 -11.08 14.92
C GLU A 103 4.19 -11.70 15.00
N ASN A 104 4.62 -12.36 13.93
CA ASN A 104 5.86 -13.13 13.94
C ASN A 104 7.01 -12.47 13.18
N SER A 105 6.87 -11.18 12.90
CA SER A 105 7.91 -10.44 12.20
C SER A 105 8.11 -9.09 12.85
N TYR A 106 9.36 -8.67 12.90
CA TYR A 106 9.72 -7.35 13.42
C TYR A 106 10.03 -6.37 12.30
N ILE A 107 9.83 -6.78 11.05
CA ILE A 107 10.14 -5.95 9.88
C ILE A 107 8.96 -5.98 8.92
N THR A 108 8.56 -4.80 8.47
CA THR A 108 7.59 -4.62 7.40
C THR A 108 8.29 -3.89 6.26
N THR A 109 8.12 -4.34 5.03
CA THR A 109 8.79 -3.73 3.87
C THR A 109 7.78 -3.17 2.87
N VAL A 110 8.25 -2.25 2.04
CA VAL A 110 7.47 -1.68 0.95
C VAL A 110 8.40 -1.23 -0.15
N ASN A 111 7.91 -1.26 -1.38
CA ASN A 111 8.58 -0.61 -2.51
C ASN A 111 7.81 0.67 -2.79
N SER A 112 8.35 1.80 -2.35
CA SER A 112 7.63 3.07 -2.40
C SER A 112 7.79 3.79 -3.72
N SER A 113 6.69 4.36 -4.22
CA SER A 113 6.78 5.33 -5.32
C SER A 113 7.58 6.53 -4.84
N ARG A 114 8.05 7.35 -5.79
CA ARG A 114 8.77 8.59 -5.43
C ARG A 114 7.90 9.49 -4.55
N TYR A 115 6.63 9.58 -4.87
CA TYR A 115 5.66 10.35 -4.10
C TYR A 115 5.51 9.81 -2.67
N GLY A 116 5.54 8.49 -2.50
CA GLY A 116 5.28 7.85 -1.21
C GLY A 116 6.42 7.91 -0.22
N VAL A 117 7.66 8.17 -0.66
CA VAL A 117 8.83 8.10 0.22
C VAL A 117 8.67 8.96 1.47
N LEU A 118 8.25 10.22 1.31
CA LEU A 118 8.07 11.12 2.45
C LEU A 118 6.96 10.64 3.38
N ILE A 119 5.91 10.07 2.82
CA ILE A 119 4.79 9.54 3.60
C ILE A 119 5.26 8.36 4.46
N TYR A 120 5.99 7.42 3.86
CA TYR A 120 6.52 6.28 4.61
C TYR A 120 7.53 6.70 5.65
N GLU A 121 8.38 7.70 5.34
CA GLU A 121 9.33 8.21 6.33
C GLU A 121 8.63 8.79 7.55
N LYS A 122 7.51 9.50 7.35
CA LYS A 122 6.70 10.00 8.47
C LYS A 122 6.10 8.88 9.30
N LEU A 123 5.87 7.72 8.70
CA LEU A 123 5.35 6.55 9.39
C LEU A 123 6.46 5.73 10.07
N GLY A 124 7.71 6.15 9.92
CA GLY A 124 8.85 5.50 10.59
C GLY A 124 9.68 4.59 9.71
N PHE A 125 9.35 4.49 8.42
CA PHE A 125 10.14 3.67 7.49
C PHE A 125 11.46 4.35 7.16
N VAL A 126 12.46 3.53 6.84
CA VAL A 126 13.76 4.01 6.37
C VAL A 126 14.08 3.36 5.02
N LYS A 127 14.80 4.09 4.18
CA LYS A 127 15.22 3.57 2.88
C LYS A 127 16.23 2.45 3.08
N MET A 128 16.08 1.38 2.30
CA MET A 128 17.04 0.27 2.27
C MET A 128 18.07 0.46 1.18
N GLU A 129 17.67 1.09 0.07
CA GLU A 129 18.50 1.28 -1.11
C GLU A 129 18.08 2.58 -1.81
N LYS A 130 18.84 2.97 -2.81
CA LYS A 130 18.49 4.09 -3.68
C LYS A 130 17.29 3.71 -4.55
N GLU A 131 16.65 4.72 -5.15
CA GLU A 131 15.58 4.50 -6.11
C GLU A 131 16.04 3.58 -7.23
N LYS A 132 15.20 2.65 -7.59
CA LYS A 132 15.42 1.66 -8.65
C LYS A 132 14.32 1.77 -9.70
N GLU A 133 14.56 1.15 -10.84
CA GLU A 133 13.53 1.05 -11.87
C GLU A 133 13.48 -0.39 -12.37
N GLN A 134 12.26 -0.93 -12.50
CA GLN A 134 12.03 -2.24 -13.07
C GLN A 134 10.76 -2.20 -13.89
N ASP A 135 10.87 -2.60 -15.16
CA ASP A 135 9.74 -2.61 -16.10
C ASP A 135 9.01 -1.26 -16.14
N GLY A 136 9.77 -0.18 -16.08
CA GLY A 136 9.25 1.18 -16.11
C GLY A 136 8.76 1.72 -14.78
N LEU A 137 8.69 0.89 -13.74
CA LEU A 137 8.29 1.34 -12.41
C LEU A 137 9.50 1.81 -11.62
N LYS A 138 9.45 3.04 -11.14
CA LYS A 138 10.46 3.59 -10.26
C LYS A 138 10.01 3.41 -8.82
N PHE A 139 10.88 2.88 -7.98
CA PHE A 139 10.54 2.64 -6.58
C PHE A 139 11.77 2.67 -5.70
N THR A 140 11.54 2.95 -4.42
CA THR A 140 12.57 2.91 -3.40
C THR A 140 12.20 1.85 -2.38
N PRO A 141 13.04 0.81 -2.20
CA PRO A 141 12.79 -0.18 -1.15
C PRO A 141 12.93 0.46 0.24
N MET A 142 11.95 0.22 1.09
CA MET A 142 11.93 0.79 2.44
C MET A 142 11.50 -0.27 3.45
N LYS A 143 11.88 -0.07 4.72
CA LYS A 143 11.50 -0.98 5.79
C LYS A 143 11.11 -0.23 7.05
N LEU A 144 10.23 -0.84 7.83
CA LEU A 144 9.87 -0.41 9.17
C LEU A 144 10.29 -1.50 10.15
N ILE A 145 11.07 -1.14 11.15
CA ILE A 145 11.49 -2.07 12.20
C ILE A 145 10.54 -1.92 13.37
N LEU A 146 9.89 -3.04 13.77
CA LEU A 146 8.85 -3.03 14.78
C LEU A 146 9.46 -3.35 16.15
N LYS A 147 10.19 -2.41 16.72
CA LYS A 147 10.93 -2.61 17.97
C LYS A 147 10.04 -2.94 19.15
N ASP A 148 8.83 -2.41 19.18
CA ASP A 148 7.93 -2.60 20.31
C ASP A 148 7.42 -4.02 20.45
N LYS A 149 7.52 -4.81 19.37
CA LYS A 149 7.12 -6.22 19.41
C LYS A 149 8.12 -7.11 20.14
N ILE A 150 9.29 -6.60 20.38
CA ILE A 150 10.36 -7.36 21.04
C ILE A 150 10.10 -7.50 22.54
N LYS A 151 9.25 -6.67 23.07
CA LYS A 151 8.96 -6.67 24.53
C LYS A 151 8.02 -7.79 24.93
#